data_97dd7ce49048153d5d1b64b4a761f85d
#
_entry.id   97dd7ce49048153d5d1b64b4a761f85d
#
_cell.length_a   1.000
_cell.length_b   1.000
_cell.length_c   1.000
_cell.angle_alpha   90.00
_cell.angle_beta   90.00
_cell.angle_gamma   90.00
#
_symmetry.space_group_name_H-M   'P 1'
#
loop_
_entity.id
_entity.type
_entity.pdbx_description
1 polymer ?
#
loop_
_entity_poly.entity_id
_entity_poly.type
_entity_poly.pdbx_seq_one_letter_code
_entity_poly.pdbx_strand_id
1 'polypeptide(L)'
;FSCGGDSDNEPIPALELSTSAFSQISSNGETLEVTVQSSYNWTVSLPNNVKWCTLSQKSGTGNGKFNLYIEANLNEKTRSSSVTVSANGTNKSIQLTQNAATVTTEDYHYELPVIFHVLYKDASDATQYVPQSRLAEILEGVNKLYQDKLQSTDMNLTFRLATTDEVGNTLTTPGVEYIKWNESYPINCDLIMSESTGKYTSLIWNPNQYINVMLYHFTDNNILGISHLPFSTAGTYLEGLQQINYTYLEKQNLGNMYSSSINSKYINEKSTVFYRNPNDATENLAHELGHYLGLHHVFAEDEN
;
A
#
# COMPACT_ATOMS: atom_id res chain seq x y z
N PHE A 1 47.75 33.04 27.35
CA PHE A 1 46.84 33.38 26.24
C PHE A 1 46.10 32.09 25.88
N SER A 2 44.86 32.03 26.28
CA SER A 2 43.93 30.95 25.93
C SER A 2 43.07 31.49 24.79
N CYS A 3 43.21 30.91 23.61
CA CYS A 3 42.22 31.09 22.53
C CYS A 3 41.09 30.11 22.75
N GLY A 4 39.97 30.61 23.23
CA GLY A 4 38.71 29.89 23.16
C GLY A 4 38.26 29.83 21.70
N GLY A 5 38.07 28.64 21.18
CA GLY A 5 37.40 28.45 19.91
C GLY A 5 35.92 28.72 20.09
N ASP A 6 35.43 29.80 19.53
CA ASP A 6 34.01 30.01 19.31
C ASP A 6 33.54 28.91 18.33
N SER A 7 32.75 27.98 18.80
CA SER A 7 31.95 27.14 17.92
C SER A 7 30.87 28.05 17.35
N ASP A 8 31.04 28.49 16.12
CA ASP A 8 30.05 29.21 15.35
C ASP A 8 28.79 28.32 15.27
N ASN A 9 27.90 28.54 16.24
CA ASN A 9 26.58 27.96 16.23
C ASN A 9 25.74 28.80 15.24
N GLU A 10 25.85 28.50 13.96
CA GLU A 10 25.05 29.19 12.96
C GLU A 10 23.54 29.08 13.36
N PRO A 11 22.81 30.20 13.35
CA PRO A 11 21.41 30.19 13.74
C PRO A 11 20.62 29.26 12.81
N ILE A 12 19.90 28.30 13.40
CA ILE A 12 19.02 27.41 12.63
C ILE A 12 18.03 28.28 11.85
N PRO A 13 17.96 28.18 10.53
CA PRO A 13 17.10 29.02 9.72
C PRO A 13 15.63 28.83 10.07
N ALA A 14 14.79 29.84 9.85
CA ALA A 14 13.35 29.74 10.09
C ALA A 14 12.73 28.59 9.28
N LEU A 15 13.21 28.37 8.06
CA LEU A 15 12.83 27.25 7.20
C LEU A 15 13.88 27.08 6.09
N GLU A 16 14.48 25.87 5.99
CA GLU A 16 15.30 25.43 4.85
C GLU A 16 14.81 24.06 4.38
N LEU A 17 14.90 23.82 3.08
CA LEU A 17 14.53 22.57 2.43
C LEU A 17 15.75 21.99 1.68
N SER A 18 15.86 20.67 1.64
CA SER A 18 16.94 19.96 0.91
C SER A 18 16.93 20.24 -0.60
N THR A 19 15.79 20.64 -1.15
CA THR A 19 15.64 20.97 -2.58
C THR A 19 14.55 22.02 -2.79
N SER A 20 14.64 22.71 -3.90
CA SER A 20 13.58 23.61 -4.41
C SER A 20 12.85 23.04 -5.63
N ALA A 21 13.31 21.95 -6.20
CA ALA A 21 12.68 21.32 -7.35
C ALA A 21 13.09 19.85 -7.54
N PHE A 22 12.16 19.08 -8.11
CA PHE A 22 12.39 17.79 -8.75
C PHE A 22 11.94 17.91 -10.22
N SER A 23 12.88 18.01 -11.14
CA SER A 23 12.63 18.41 -12.54
C SER A 23 12.54 17.25 -13.54
N GLN A 24 12.87 16.01 -13.12
CA GLN A 24 12.90 14.84 -13.99
C GLN A 24 12.33 13.62 -13.26
N ILE A 25 11.16 13.80 -12.65
CA ILE A 25 10.47 12.71 -11.98
C ILE A 25 10.10 11.65 -13.02
N SER A 26 10.36 10.37 -12.69
CA SER A 26 10.02 9.26 -13.59
C SER A 26 8.54 9.24 -13.94
N SER A 27 8.21 8.93 -15.20
CA SER A 27 6.83 8.70 -15.60
C SER A 27 6.20 7.50 -14.88
N ASN A 28 6.99 6.52 -14.43
CA ASN A 28 6.49 5.37 -13.68
C ASN A 28 6.11 5.70 -12.22
N GLY A 29 6.32 6.95 -11.79
CA GLY A 29 6.18 7.35 -10.40
C GLY A 29 7.40 6.97 -9.57
N GLU A 30 7.53 7.60 -8.43
CA GLU A 30 8.63 7.35 -7.48
C GLU A 30 8.35 8.00 -6.13
N THR A 31 9.13 7.63 -5.12
CA THR A 31 9.09 8.28 -3.81
C THR A 31 10.27 9.24 -3.68
N LEU A 32 9.98 10.49 -3.32
CA LEU A 32 10.97 11.57 -3.19
C LEU A 32 11.02 12.04 -1.74
N GLU A 33 12.19 11.99 -1.12
CA GLU A 33 12.39 12.49 0.24
C GLU A 33 12.76 13.97 0.24
N VAL A 34 12.16 14.73 1.14
CA VAL A 34 12.47 16.13 1.42
C VAL A 34 12.88 16.27 2.89
N THR A 35 14.07 16.82 3.14
CA THR A 35 14.50 17.19 4.49
C THR A 35 14.13 18.64 4.76
N VAL A 36 13.60 18.89 5.95
CA VAL A 36 13.23 20.19 6.48
C VAL A 36 14.19 20.55 7.62
N GLN A 37 14.81 21.72 7.57
CA GLN A 37 15.50 22.33 8.68
C GLN A 37 14.71 23.55 9.14
N SER A 38 14.28 23.52 10.39
CA SER A 38 13.47 24.61 10.95
C SER A 38 13.61 24.66 12.48
N SER A 39 13.53 25.86 13.03
CA SER A 39 13.40 26.07 14.48
C SER A 39 11.93 26.05 14.94
N TYR A 40 10.98 25.92 14.03
CA TYR A 40 9.53 26.07 14.28
C TYR A 40 8.75 24.85 13.83
N ASN A 41 7.48 24.81 14.20
CA ASN A 41 6.52 23.88 13.59
C ASN A 41 6.33 24.25 12.11
N TRP A 42 6.24 23.26 11.25
CA TRP A 42 6.03 23.45 9.82
C TRP A 42 4.84 22.63 9.32
N THR A 43 4.26 23.10 8.25
CA THR A 43 3.18 22.41 7.53
C THR A 43 3.55 22.25 6.06
N VAL A 44 3.03 21.19 5.43
CA VAL A 44 3.20 20.89 4.01
C VAL A 44 1.84 20.84 3.35
N SER A 45 1.71 21.44 2.19
CA SER A 45 0.47 21.44 1.42
C SER A 45 0.70 21.28 -0.08
N LEU A 46 -0.29 20.68 -0.73
CA LEU A 46 -0.41 20.55 -2.18
C LEU A 46 -1.64 21.31 -2.64
N PRO A 47 -1.65 21.82 -3.88
CA PRO A 47 -2.87 22.37 -4.50
C PRO A 47 -3.98 21.31 -4.57
N ASN A 48 -5.23 21.70 -4.32
CA ASN A 48 -6.37 20.78 -4.28
C ASN A 48 -6.64 20.01 -5.58
N ASN A 49 -6.13 20.50 -6.71
CA ASN A 49 -6.26 19.86 -8.02
C ASN A 49 -5.15 18.85 -8.31
N VAL A 50 -4.15 18.73 -7.45
CA VAL A 50 -3.07 17.74 -7.61
C VAL A 50 -3.50 16.43 -6.99
N LYS A 51 -3.70 15.41 -7.82
CA LYS A 51 -4.18 14.10 -7.44
C LYS A 51 -3.09 13.00 -7.53
N TRP A 52 -2.00 13.31 -8.21
CA TRP A 52 -0.94 12.39 -8.56
C TRP A 52 0.29 12.47 -7.63
N CYS A 53 0.21 13.30 -6.60
CA CYS A 53 1.25 13.43 -5.58
C CYS A 53 0.59 13.41 -4.20
N THR A 54 1.08 12.56 -3.30
CA THR A 54 0.62 12.48 -1.93
C THR A 54 1.77 12.70 -0.95
N LEU A 55 1.45 13.01 0.30
CA LEU A 55 2.41 13.37 1.34
C LEU A 55 2.43 12.29 2.43
N SER A 56 3.61 11.86 2.88
CA SER A 56 3.73 10.97 4.04
C SER A 56 3.23 11.61 5.34
N GLN A 57 3.33 12.94 5.42
CA GLN A 57 2.81 13.73 6.54
C GLN A 57 2.59 15.19 6.11
N LYS A 58 1.67 15.88 6.79
CA LYS A 58 1.30 17.27 6.49
C LYS A 58 1.89 18.30 7.43
N SER A 59 2.58 17.87 8.50
CA SER A 59 3.20 18.76 9.49
C SER A 59 4.33 18.08 10.23
N GLY A 60 5.18 18.88 10.85
CA GLY A 60 6.25 18.44 11.72
C GLY A 60 6.75 19.57 12.62
N THR A 61 7.73 19.27 13.47
CA THR A 61 8.31 20.21 14.43
C THR A 61 9.83 20.16 14.37
N GLY A 62 10.49 21.31 14.27
CA GLY A 62 11.95 21.37 14.20
C GLY A 62 12.49 20.75 12.91
N ASN A 63 13.70 20.19 12.99
CA ASN A 63 14.29 19.46 11.87
C ASN A 63 13.53 18.14 11.65
N GLY A 64 13.25 17.80 10.40
CA GLY A 64 12.51 16.60 10.04
C GLY A 64 12.58 16.26 8.56
N LYS A 65 11.79 15.32 8.14
CA LYS A 65 11.66 14.92 6.72
C LYS A 65 10.25 14.49 6.40
N PHE A 66 9.89 14.55 5.14
CA PHE A 66 8.66 13.97 4.61
C PHE A 66 8.91 13.41 3.21
N ASN A 67 8.07 12.46 2.81
CA ASN A 67 8.11 11.87 1.47
C ASN A 67 6.96 12.40 0.62
N LEU A 68 7.24 12.53 -0.67
CA LEU A 68 6.29 12.74 -1.75
C LEU A 68 6.14 11.40 -2.48
N TYR A 69 4.95 10.86 -2.51
CA TYR A 69 4.63 9.67 -3.29
C TYR A 69 4.04 10.12 -4.61
N ILE A 70 4.77 9.88 -5.69
CA ILE A 70 4.40 10.32 -7.03
C ILE A 70 3.84 9.12 -7.80
N GLU A 71 2.59 9.23 -8.23
CA GLU A 71 1.94 8.22 -9.05
C GLU A 71 2.49 8.21 -10.48
N ALA A 72 2.28 7.10 -11.20
CA ALA A 72 2.63 7.02 -12.62
C ALA A 72 1.89 8.07 -13.45
N ASN A 73 2.61 8.70 -14.37
CA ASN A 73 2.02 9.57 -15.38
C ASN A 73 1.77 8.76 -16.65
N LEU A 74 0.54 8.35 -16.86
CA LEU A 74 0.13 7.55 -18.03
C LEU A 74 -0.19 8.41 -19.26
N ASN A 75 -0.01 9.74 -19.17
CA ASN A 75 -0.27 10.66 -20.27
C ASN A 75 1.00 10.92 -21.09
N GLU A 76 0.84 11.13 -22.38
CA GLU A 76 1.91 11.52 -23.30
C GLU A 76 2.40 12.97 -23.11
N LYS A 77 1.99 13.63 -22.03
CA LYS A 77 2.39 14.99 -21.68
C LYS A 77 3.02 15.02 -20.29
N THR A 78 4.05 15.81 -20.16
CA THR A 78 4.61 16.15 -18.84
C THR A 78 3.54 16.81 -17.98
N ARG A 79 3.61 16.56 -16.67
CA ARG A 79 2.76 17.28 -15.70
C ARG A 79 3.61 17.94 -14.63
N SER A 80 3.13 19.08 -14.13
CA SER A 80 3.86 19.86 -13.14
C SER A 80 2.95 20.35 -12.03
N SER A 81 3.51 20.53 -10.86
CA SER A 81 2.86 21.12 -9.70
C SER A 81 3.89 21.68 -8.74
N SER A 82 3.46 22.16 -7.58
CA SER A 82 4.34 22.58 -6.51
C SER A 82 3.82 22.14 -5.15
N VAL A 83 4.77 21.85 -4.24
CA VAL A 83 4.53 21.62 -2.81
C VAL A 83 4.92 22.87 -2.06
N THR A 84 4.08 23.35 -1.14
CA THR A 84 4.40 24.48 -0.27
C THR A 84 4.69 23.98 1.14
N VAL A 85 5.84 24.36 1.68
CA VAL A 85 6.20 24.15 3.10
C VAL A 85 6.19 25.52 3.79
N SER A 86 5.49 25.59 4.91
CA SER A 86 5.30 26.86 5.66
C SER A 86 5.76 26.69 7.11
N ALA A 87 6.56 27.61 7.61
CA ALA A 87 6.99 27.68 9.02
C ALA A 87 7.13 29.13 9.46
N ASN A 88 6.56 29.51 10.58
CA ASN A 88 6.69 30.86 11.19
C ASN A 88 6.54 32.02 10.19
N GLY A 89 5.49 31.96 9.34
CA GLY A 89 5.24 32.99 8.31
C GLY A 89 6.12 32.94 7.07
N THR A 90 7.12 32.06 7.03
CA THR A 90 7.96 31.81 5.85
C THR A 90 7.38 30.66 5.02
N ASN A 91 7.28 30.85 3.71
CA ASN A 91 6.84 29.82 2.77
C ASN A 91 7.97 29.49 1.80
N LYS A 92 8.24 28.21 1.58
CA LYS A 92 9.12 27.70 0.52
C LYS A 92 8.34 26.75 -0.38
N SER A 93 8.63 26.81 -1.67
CA SER A 93 7.99 25.96 -2.68
C SER A 93 8.99 25.00 -3.28
N ILE A 94 8.55 23.77 -3.50
CA ILE A 94 9.28 22.73 -4.24
C ILE A 94 8.53 22.50 -5.55
N GLN A 95 9.17 22.76 -6.67
CA GLN A 95 8.58 22.51 -8.00
C GLN A 95 8.69 21.03 -8.33
N LEU A 96 7.61 20.46 -8.85
CA LEU A 96 7.55 19.07 -9.30
C LEU A 96 7.31 19.07 -10.81
N THR A 97 8.15 18.38 -11.57
CA THR A 97 7.91 18.14 -13.00
C THR A 97 8.13 16.67 -13.31
N GLN A 98 7.05 15.99 -13.65
CA GLN A 98 7.08 14.59 -14.01
C GLN A 98 7.05 14.40 -15.52
N ASN A 99 7.89 13.52 -16.01
CA ASN A 99 8.02 13.18 -17.43
C ASN A 99 6.70 12.61 -17.98
N ALA A 100 6.50 12.79 -19.28
CA ALA A 100 5.45 12.12 -20.02
C ALA A 100 5.66 10.61 -20.05
N ALA A 101 4.57 9.85 -20.16
CA ALA A 101 4.65 8.43 -20.44
C ALA A 101 5.33 8.18 -21.80
N THR A 102 6.16 7.16 -21.83
CA THR A 102 6.72 6.64 -23.09
C THR A 102 5.89 5.48 -23.65
N VAL A 103 4.95 4.99 -22.85
CA VAL A 103 4.02 3.91 -23.19
C VAL A 103 2.59 4.41 -23.04
N THR A 104 1.67 3.84 -23.80
CA THR A 104 0.23 4.11 -23.63
C THR A 104 -0.30 3.41 -22.37
N THR A 105 -1.49 3.79 -21.92
CA THR A 105 -2.16 3.09 -20.80
C THR A 105 -2.40 1.62 -21.09
N GLU A 106 -2.56 1.24 -22.35
CA GLU A 106 -2.74 -0.15 -22.81
C GLU A 106 -1.43 -0.97 -22.71
N ASP A 107 -0.29 -0.28 -22.85
CA ASP A 107 1.04 -0.92 -22.79
C ASP A 107 1.68 -0.84 -21.38
N TYR A 108 1.07 -0.09 -20.46
CA TYR A 108 1.62 0.08 -19.12
C TYR A 108 1.42 -1.18 -18.28
N HIS A 109 2.51 -1.72 -17.78
CA HIS A 109 2.51 -2.88 -16.90
C HIS A 109 2.63 -2.43 -15.42
N TYR A 110 1.64 -2.79 -14.62
CA TYR A 110 1.61 -2.46 -13.19
C TYR A 110 2.38 -3.48 -12.36
N GLU A 111 3.21 -3.00 -11.45
CA GLU A 111 3.89 -3.83 -10.46
C GLU A 111 3.36 -3.48 -9.07
N LEU A 112 2.67 -4.43 -8.45
CA LEU A 112 1.91 -4.23 -7.22
C LEU A 112 2.62 -4.94 -6.05
N PRO A 113 3.25 -4.19 -5.13
CA PRO A 113 3.89 -4.78 -3.96
C PRO A 113 2.86 -5.39 -3.00
N VAL A 114 3.04 -6.65 -2.63
CA VAL A 114 2.19 -7.40 -1.69
C VAL A 114 2.97 -7.65 -0.41
N ILE A 115 2.32 -7.40 0.71
CA ILE A 115 2.79 -7.79 2.04
C ILE A 115 1.77 -8.74 2.68
N PHE A 116 2.25 -9.91 3.10
CA PHE A 116 1.49 -10.89 3.85
C PHE A 116 1.71 -10.68 5.35
N HIS A 117 0.64 -10.40 6.08
CA HIS A 117 0.61 -10.31 7.53
C HIS A 117 0.13 -11.63 8.09
N VAL A 118 1.05 -12.44 8.57
CA VAL A 118 0.77 -13.79 9.10
C VAL A 118 0.47 -13.69 10.58
N LEU A 119 -0.81 -13.77 10.95
CA LEU A 119 -1.26 -13.76 12.34
C LEU A 119 -1.25 -15.19 12.89
N TYR A 120 -0.36 -15.47 13.82
CA TYR A 120 -0.19 -16.81 14.36
C TYR A 120 -0.27 -16.83 15.89
N LYS A 121 -0.69 -17.95 16.44
CA LYS A 121 -0.69 -18.25 17.87
C LYS A 121 0.36 -19.31 18.22
N ASP A 122 0.51 -20.30 17.36
CA ASP A 122 1.48 -21.38 17.48
C ASP A 122 2.47 -21.35 16.29
N ALA A 123 3.72 -21.00 16.58
CA ALA A 123 4.79 -20.94 15.57
C ALA A 123 5.26 -22.33 15.11
N SER A 124 4.86 -23.41 15.78
CA SER A 124 5.16 -24.79 15.37
C SER A 124 4.15 -25.35 14.36
N ASP A 125 3.00 -24.70 14.21
CA ASP A 125 1.97 -25.03 13.24
C ASP A 125 2.23 -24.30 11.91
N ALA A 126 2.65 -25.05 10.89
CA ALA A 126 2.97 -24.49 9.56
C ALA A 126 1.76 -23.91 8.80
N THR A 127 0.54 -24.15 9.27
CA THR A 127 -0.68 -23.49 8.72
C THR A 127 -0.98 -22.17 9.42
N GLN A 128 -0.38 -21.94 10.58
CA GLN A 128 -0.40 -20.64 11.28
C GLN A 128 0.86 -19.82 10.98
N TYR A 129 2.05 -20.40 11.16
CA TYR A 129 3.33 -19.75 10.84
C TYR A 129 3.78 -20.16 9.43
N VAL A 130 3.06 -19.64 8.45
CA VAL A 130 3.23 -20.02 7.04
C VAL A 130 4.60 -19.57 6.53
N PRO A 131 5.43 -20.46 5.98
CA PRO A 131 6.76 -20.10 5.50
C PRO A 131 6.68 -19.20 4.25
N GLN A 132 7.58 -18.23 4.17
CA GLN A 132 7.67 -17.27 3.05
C GLN A 132 7.74 -17.98 1.68
N SER A 133 8.43 -19.11 1.58
CA SER A 133 8.53 -19.88 0.33
C SER A 133 7.16 -20.34 -0.20
N ARG A 134 6.23 -20.70 0.71
CA ARG A 134 4.87 -21.07 0.32
C ARG A 134 4.08 -19.87 -0.18
N LEU A 135 4.23 -18.72 0.46
CA LEU A 135 3.57 -17.47 0.04
C LEU A 135 4.10 -16.98 -1.31
N ALA A 136 5.40 -17.11 -1.54
CA ALA A 136 6.01 -16.81 -2.84
C ALA A 136 5.47 -17.72 -3.94
N GLU A 137 5.33 -19.03 -3.68
CA GLU A 137 4.75 -20.00 -4.62
C GLU A 137 3.29 -19.66 -4.97
N ILE A 138 2.49 -19.31 -3.97
CA ILE A 138 1.09 -18.91 -4.18
C ILE A 138 1.03 -17.65 -5.05
N LEU A 139 1.83 -16.63 -4.73
CA LEU A 139 1.82 -15.37 -5.47
C LEU A 139 2.30 -15.55 -6.92
N GLU A 140 3.27 -16.44 -7.16
CA GLU A 140 3.68 -16.83 -8.53
C GLU A 140 2.51 -17.49 -9.29
N GLY A 141 1.75 -18.36 -8.62
CA GLY A 141 0.55 -18.98 -9.17
C GLY A 141 -0.53 -17.95 -9.52
N VAL A 142 -0.78 -16.98 -8.63
CA VAL A 142 -1.69 -15.85 -8.87
C VAL A 142 -1.27 -15.07 -10.11
N ASN A 143 0.02 -14.73 -10.24
CA ASN A 143 0.52 -14.01 -11.43
C ASN A 143 0.26 -14.79 -12.72
N LYS A 144 0.35 -16.12 -12.72
CA LYS A 144 0.02 -16.93 -13.91
C LYS A 144 -1.45 -16.80 -14.31
N LEU A 145 -2.35 -16.65 -13.32
CA LEU A 145 -3.77 -16.43 -13.58
C LEU A 145 -4.06 -15.02 -14.15
N TYR A 146 -3.28 -14.02 -13.73
CA TYR A 146 -3.46 -12.63 -14.14
C TYR A 146 -2.68 -12.23 -15.40
N GLN A 147 -1.80 -13.10 -15.92
CA GLN A 147 -0.89 -12.81 -17.05
C GLN A 147 -1.11 -13.70 -18.27
N ASP A 148 -2.30 -14.19 -18.49
CA ASP A 148 -2.65 -15.10 -19.61
C ASP A 148 -1.74 -16.34 -19.73
N LYS A 149 -1.26 -16.84 -18.58
CA LYS A 149 -0.41 -18.06 -18.58
C LYS A 149 -1.22 -19.35 -18.50
N LEU A 150 -2.51 -19.26 -18.18
CA LEU A 150 -3.43 -20.38 -18.01
C LEU A 150 -4.75 -20.18 -18.78
N GLN A 151 -4.69 -19.62 -19.99
CA GLN A 151 -5.87 -19.28 -20.83
C GLN A 151 -6.79 -18.23 -20.19
N SER A 152 -6.21 -17.31 -19.44
CA SER A 152 -6.89 -16.14 -18.88
C SER A 152 -6.57 -14.89 -19.72
N THR A 153 -7.16 -13.77 -19.33
CA THR A 153 -6.82 -12.47 -19.90
C THR A 153 -5.58 -11.91 -19.21
N ASP A 154 -4.62 -11.39 -19.99
CA ASP A 154 -3.51 -10.63 -19.42
C ASP A 154 -4.04 -9.29 -18.89
N MET A 155 -3.96 -9.13 -17.55
CA MET A 155 -4.40 -7.92 -16.86
C MET A 155 -3.34 -6.82 -16.84
N ASN A 156 -2.21 -7.06 -17.52
CA ASN A 156 -1.08 -6.14 -17.60
C ASN A 156 -0.53 -5.70 -16.24
N LEU A 157 -0.51 -6.62 -15.28
CA LEU A 157 -0.01 -6.40 -13.93
C LEU A 157 0.79 -7.60 -13.40
N THR A 158 1.63 -7.32 -12.41
CA THR A 158 2.37 -8.35 -11.65
C THR A 158 2.30 -8.01 -10.17
N PHE A 159 1.88 -8.97 -9.36
CA PHE A 159 2.02 -8.90 -7.91
C PHE A 159 3.44 -9.30 -7.50
N ARG A 160 4.09 -8.50 -6.71
CA ARG A 160 5.45 -8.76 -6.20
C ARG A 160 5.45 -8.81 -4.68
N LEU A 161 6.27 -9.68 -4.13
CA LEU A 161 6.58 -9.60 -2.69
C LEU A 161 7.27 -8.27 -2.38
N ALA A 162 6.77 -7.54 -1.39
CA ALA A 162 7.40 -6.31 -0.91
C ALA A 162 8.85 -6.60 -0.47
N THR A 163 9.80 -5.79 -0.91
CA THR A 163 11.23 -5.94 -0.57
C THR A 163 11.70 -4.93 0.46
N THR A 164 10.91 -3.88 0.68
CA THR A 164 11.17 -2.83 1.66
C THR A 164 9.95 -2.62 2.55
N ASP A 165 10.18 -2.11 3.76
CA ASP A 165 9.11 -1.66 4.65
C ASP A 165 8.61 -0.24 4.28
N GLU A 166 7.62 0.27 5.02
CA GLU A 166 6.98 1.58 4.84
C GLU A 166 7.97 2.77 4.96
N VAL A 167 9.14 2.57 5.55
CA VAL A 167 10.18 3.59 5.72
C VAL A 167 11.41 3.35 4.84
N GLY A 168 11.37 2.34 3.97
CA GLY A 168 12.40 2.05 2.97
C GLY A 168 13.51 1.11 3.42
N ASN A 169 13.42 0.47 4.60
CA ASN A 169 14.39 -0.54 5.01
C ASN A 169 14.15 -1.85 4.26
N THR A 170 15.24 -2.50 3.85
CA THR A 170 15.17 -3.82 3.21
C THR A 170 14.64 -4.89 4.18
N LEU A 171 13.64 -5.65 3.75
CA LEU A 171 13.09 -6.74 4.53
C LEU A 171 14.03 -7.96 4.51
N THR A 172 14.26 -8.54 5.69
CA THR A 172 14.98 -9.82 5.81
C THR A 172 14.18 -11.00 5.25
N THR A 173 12.86 -10.89 5.32
CA THR A 173 11.92 -11.86 4.75
C THR A 173 10.99 -11.11 3.78
N PRO A 174 11.34 -11.04 2.48
CA PRO A 174 10.55 -10.28 1.50
C PRO A 174 9.08 -10.67 1.51
N GLY A 175 8.21 -9.66 1.58
CA GLY A 175 6.77 -9.79 1.47
C GLY A 175 6.08 -10.46 2.66
N VAL A 176 6.73 -10.65 3.80
CA VAL A 176 6.09 -11.31 4.95
C VAL A 176 6.41 -10.59 6.26
N GLU A 177 5.37 -10.34 7.02
CA GLU A 177 5.42 -9.91 8.41
C GLU A 177 4.73 -10.94 9.29
N TYR A 178 5.42 -11.43 10.34
CA TYR A 178 4.87 -12.39 11.28
C TYR A 178 4.39 -11.68 12.54
N ILE A 179 3.09 -11.76 12.81
CA ILE A 179 2.44 -11.09 13.94
C ILE A 179 1.91 -12.13 14.92
N LYS A 180 2.49 -12.18 16.12
CA LYS A 180 1.98 -13.06 17.18
C LYS A 180 0.65 -12.52 17.68
N TRP A 181 -0.41 -13.33 17.47
CA TRP A 181 -1.75 -12.95 17.84
C TRP A 181 -2.02 -13.22 19.33
N ASN A 182 -2.51 -12.21 20.05
CA ASN A 182 -2.70 -12.29 21.49
C ASN A 182 -4.16 -12.45 21.92
N GLU A 183 -5.11 -12.31 20.99
CA GLU A 183 -6.54 -12.47 21.23
C GLU A 183 -7.01 -13.92 20.95
N SER A 184 -8.32 -14.14 20.88
CA SER A 184 -8.91 -15.46 20.56
C SER A 184 -8.48 -15.94 19.18
N TYR A 185 -8.21 -17.25 19.06
CA TYR A 185 -7.81 -17.91 17.82
C TYR A 185 -8.47 -19.29 17.73
N PRO A 186 -9.07 -19.69 16.60
CA PRO A 186 -9.20 -18.99 15.30
C PRO A 186 -9.92 -17.64 15.40
N ILE A 187 -9.77 -16.81 14.36
CA ILE A 187 -10.28 -15.44 14.31
C ILE A 187 -11.56 -15.39 13.47
N ASN A 188 -12.58 -14.68 13.93
CA ASN A 188 -13.78 -14.43 13.12
C ASN A 188 -13.44 -13.38 12.05
N CYS A 189 -13.41 -13.81 10.78
CA CYS A 189 -13.01 -12.97 9.66
C CYS A 189 -13.98 -11.81 9.42
N ASP A 190 -15.29 -12.03 9.57
CA ASP A 190 -16.29 -10.97 9.38
C ASP A 190 -16.11 -9.87 10.43
N LEU A 191 -15.91 -10.25 11.69
CA LEU A 191 -15.74 -9.28 12.78
C LEU A 191 -14.45 -8.47 12.66
N ILE A 192 -13.32 -9.11 12.29
CA ILE A 192 -12.05 -8.38 12.18
C ILE A 192 -12.02 -7.48 10.94
N MET A 193 -12.62 -7.92 9.83
CA MET A 193 -12.67 -7.17 8.57
C MET A 193 -13.69 -6.02 8.63
N SER A 194 -14.84 -6.21 9.29
CA SER A 194 -15.88 -5.17 9.44
C SER A 194 -15.64 -4.22 10.62
N GLU A 195 -14.60 -4.44 11.43
CA GLU A 195 -14.28 -3.57 12.55
C GLU A 195 -13.97 -2.17 12.02
N SER A 196 -14.73 -1.16 12.49
CA SER A 196 -14.75 0.20 11.91
C SER A 196 -14.28 1.29 12.88
N THR A 197 -13.77 0.91 14.06
CA THR A 197 -13.26 1.89 15.05
C THR A 197 -11.78 2.17 14.91
N GLY A 198 -11.11 1.51 13.96
CA GLY A 198 -9.67 1.61 13.73
C GLY A 198 -8.82 0.70 14.63
N LYS A 199 -9.43 -0.22 15.38
CA LYS A 199 -8.72 -1.14 16.28
C LYS A 199 -7.59 -1.91 15.60
N TYR A 200 -7.80 -2.35 14.36
CA TYR A 200 -6.88 -3.20 13.63
C TYR A 200 -6.14 -2.50 12.49
N THR A 201 -6.31 -1.20 12.31
CA THR A 201 -5.61 -0.44 11.25
C THR A 201 -4.09 -0.43 11.40
N SER A 202 -3.59 -0.66 12.61
CA SER A 202 -2.14 -0.79 12.85
C SER A 202 -1.54 -2.07 12.29
N LEU A 203 -2.36 -3.07 11.94
CA LEU A 203 -1.89 -4.35 11.38
C LEU A 203 -1.55 -4.27 9.90
N ILE A 204 -2.06 -3.26 9.20
CA ILE A 204 -1.78 -3.08 7.77
C ILE A 204 -0.68 -2.05 7.53
N TRP A 205 0.02 -2.20 6.44
CA TRP A 205 0.93 -1.19 5.91
C TRP A 205 0.19 -0.17 5.04
N ASN A 206 0.88 0.90 4.64
CA ASN A 206 0.28 1.97 3.84
C ASN A 206 -0.40 1.42 2.55
N PRO A 207 -1.73 1.48 2.45
CA PRO A 207 -2.46 0.88 1.34
C PRO A 207 -2.26 1.58 -0.01
N ASN A 208 -1.63 2.77 -0.02
CA ASN A 208 -1.23 3.43 -1.27
C ASN A 208 0.08 2.87 -1.84
N GLN A 209 0.81 2.06 -1.08
CA GLN A 209 2.11 1.51 -1.46
C GLN A 209 2.11 -0.02 -1.50
N TYR A 210 1.25 -0.65 -0.71
CA TYR A 210 1.23 -2.10 -0.52
C TYR A 210 -0.19 -2.65 -0.58
N ILE A 211 -0.34 -3.78 -1.24
CA ILE A 211 -1.51 -4.63 -1.07
C ILE A 211 -1.30 -5.44 0.20
N ASN A 212 -2.19 -5.25 1.18
CA ASN A 212 -2.15 -5.94 2.45
C ASN A 212 -2.96 -7.24 2.36
N VAL A 213 -2.33 -8.38 2.61
CA VAL A 213 -2.97 -9.70 2.66
C VAL A 213 -2.79 -10.28 4.06
N MET A 214 -3.90 -10.51 4.77
CA MET A 214 -3.92 -11.08 6.11
C MET A 214 -4.05 -12.60 6.02
N LEU A 215 -3.26 -13.33 6.78
CA LEU A 215 -3.32 -14.79 6.89
C LEU A 215 -3.57 -15.21 8.33
N TYR A 216 -4.67 -15.94 8.56
CA TYR A 216 -5.01 -16.52 9.86
C TYR A 216 -6.05 -17.62 9.69
N HIS A 217 -6.23 -18.50 10.68
CA HIS A 217 -7.34 -19.45 10.67
C HIS A 217 -8.66 -18.73 10.94
N PHE A 218 -9.64 -18.94 10.09
CA PHE A 218 -10.98 -18.41 10.28
C PHE A 218 -11.79 -19.32 11.21
N THR A 219 -12.69 -18.74 11.99
CA THR A 219 -13.64 -19.52 12.82
C THR A 219 -14.59 -20.32 11.98
N ASP A 220 -15.04 -19.75 10.84
CA ASP A 220 -15.85 -20.50 9.86
C ASP A 220 -14.94 -21.11 8.79
N ASN A 221 -14.97 -22.44 8.72
CA ASN A 221 -14.18 -23.20 7.76
C ASN A 221 -14.76 -23.19 6.34
N ASN A 222 -15.97 -22.70 6.14
CA ASN A 222 -16.57 -22.58 4.81
C ASN A 222 -16.13 -21.28 4.11
N ILE A 223 -15.61 -20.32 4.85
CA ILE A 223 -15.07 -19.08 4.29
C ILE A 223 -13.59 -19.28 4.00
N LEU A 224 -13.19 -19.14 2.72
CA LEU A 224 -11.84 -19.36 2.24
C LEU A 224 -11.04 -18.06 2.17
N GLY A 225 -11.73 -16.95 1.88
CA GLY A 225 -11.19 -15.61 1.84
C GLY A 225 -12.28 -14.56 2.03
N ILE A 226 -11.88 -13.33 2.25
CA ILE A 226 -12.73 -12.15 2.34
C ILE A 226 -11.90 -10.92 2.00
N SER A 227 -12.43 -10.00 1.21
CA SER A 227 -11.70 -8.81 0.77
C SER A 227 -12.54 -7.56 0.86
N HIS A 228 -11.88 -6.44 1.12
CA HIS A 228 -12.47 -5.13 0.89
C HIS A 228 -12.43 -4.79 -0.60
N LEU A 229 -13.49 -4.18 -1.08
CA LEU A 229 -13.51 -3.51 -2.39
C LEU A 229 -12.75 -2.18 -2.29
N PRO A 230 -12.15 -1.69 -3.38
CA PRO A 230 -11.49 -0.40 -3.37
C PRO A 230 -12.49 0.74 -3.19
N PHE A 231 -11.98 1.89 -2.76
CA PHE A 231 -12.77 3.10 -2.68
C PHE A 231 -12.72 3.89 -3.99
N SER A 232 -13.83 4.51 -4.34
CA SER A 232 -13.89 5.52 -5.39
C SER A 232 -13.44 6.85 -4.80
N THR A 233 -12.29 7.37 -5.25
CA THR A 233 -11.70 8.59 -4.71
C THR A 233 -12.37 9.85 -5.23
N ALA A 234 -12.18 10.98 -4.53
CA ALA A 234 -12.74 12.26 -4.93
C ALA A 234 -12.32 12.66 -6.36
N GLY A 235 -13.31 12.88 -7.22
CA GLY A 235 -13.11 13.24 -8.63
C GLY A 235 -12.99 12.05 -9.59
N THR A 236 -13.04 10.82 -9.10
CA THR A 236 -13.04 9.61 -9.91
C THR A 236 -14.16 8.69 -9.41
N TYR A 237 -15.37 8.88 -9.91
CA TYR A 237 -16.50 8.02 -9.55
C TYR A 237 -16.43 6.72 -10.34
N LEU A 238 -16.44 5.60 -9.63
CA LEU A 238 -16.58 4.26 -10.17
C LEU A 238 -17.85 3.64 -9.62
N GLU A 239 -18.72 3.18 -10.50
CA GLU A 239 -20.00 2.54 -10.13
C GLU A 239 -19.75 1.28 -9.29
N GLY A 240 -20.57 1.07 -8.26
CA GLY A 240 -20.46 -0.08 -7.36
C GLY A 240 -19.43 0.08 -6.23
N LEU A 241 -18.63 1.15 -6.23
CA LEU A 241 -17.64 1.38 -5.18
C LEU A 241 -18.07 2.49 -4.21
N GLN A 242 -17.69 2.34 -2.94
CA GLN A 242 -17.92 3.36 -1.93
C GLN A 242 -17.10 4.62 -2.25
N GLN A 243 -17.78 5.75 -2.37
CA GLN A 243 -17.12 7.03 -2.61
C GLN A 243 -16.54 7.61 -1.31
N ILE A 244 -15.29 8.08 -1.37
CA ILE A 244 -14.63 8.83 -0.31
C ILE A 244 -14.26 10.24 -0.80
N ASN A 245 -14.14 11.18 0.15
CA ASN A 245 -13.81 12.58 -0.16
C ASN A 245 -12.29 12.85 -0.21
N TYR A 246 -11.48 11.82 -0.15
CA TYR A 246 -10.02 11.90 -0.24
C TYR A 246 -9.56 11.42 -1.61
N THR A 247 -8.33 11.74 -1.95
CA THR A 247 -7.68 11.32 -3.19
C THR A 247 -6.73 10.15 -2.99
N TYR A 248 -6.50 9.77 -1.72
CA TYR A 248 -5.65 8.65 -1.30
C TYR A 248 -6.06 8.20 0.11
N LEU A 249 -5.68 6.97 0.47
CA LEU A 249 -6.03 6.38 1.75
C LEU A 249 -4.94 6.67 2.79
N GLU A 250 -5.24 7.51 3.78
CA GLU A 250 -4.37 7.64 4.96
C GLU A 250 -4.81 6.60 6.01
N LYS A 251 -3.89 5.79 6.52
CA LYS A 251 -4.18 4.76 7.56
C LYS A 251 -4.97 5.34 8.74
N GLN A 252 -4.64 6.55 9.16
CA GLN A 252 -5.33 7.25 10.25
C GLN A 252 -6.79 7.62 9.94
N ASN A 253 -7.18 7.65 8.66
CA ASN A 253 -8.53 7.95 8.20
C ASN A 253 -9.33 6.68 7.87
N LEU A 254 -8.66 5.51 7.87
CA LEU A 254 -9.33 4.24 7.71
C LEU A 254 -9.98 3.83 9.02
N GLY A 255 -11.28 3.55 8.97
CA GLY A 255 -11.99 2.95 10.09
C GLY A 255 -11.70 1.46 10.24
N ASN A 256 -11.30 0.79 9.16
CA ASN A 256 -11.12 -0.66 9.08
C ASN A 256 -9.71 -1.06 8.63
N MET A 257 -9.41 -2.33 8.74
CA MET A 257 -8.19 -2.99 8.28
C MET A 257 -8.30 -3.27 6.77
N TYR A 258 -8.17 -2.23 5.95
CA TYR A 258 -8.32 -2.31 4.49
C TYR A 258 -7.32 -3.30 3.87
N SER A 259 -7.79 -4.50 3.54
CA SER A 259 -6.97 -5.65 3.13
C SER A 259 -7.80 -6.73 2.45
N SER A 260 -7.13 -7.74 1.92
CA SER A 260 -7.70 -9.06 1.68
C SER A 260 -7.29 -10.00 2.81
N SER A 261 -8.12 -10.98 3.16
CA SER A 261 -7.80 -12.02 4.16
C SER A 261 -8.00 -13.41 3.56
N ILE A 262 -7.08 -14.33 3.87
CA ILE A 262 -7.12 -15.73 3.42
C ILE A 262 -7.12 -16.65 4.63
N ASN A 263 -7.99 -17.68 4.60
CA ASN A 263 -8.01 -18.72 5.63
C ASN A 263 -6.77 -19.60 5.54
N SER A 264 -5.81 -19.34 6.40
CA SER A 264 -4.52 -20.02 6.35
C SER A 264 -4.60 -21.51 6.71
N LYS A 265 -5.73 -21.98 7.24
CA LYS A 265 -6.00 -23.41 7.44
C LYS A 265 -5.84 -24.21 6.14
N TYR A 266 -6.18 -23.61 5.01
CA TYR A 266 -6.12 -24.22 3.68
C TYR A 266 -4.89 -23.82 2.87
N ILE A 267 -3.91 -23.19 3.50
CA ILE A 267 -2.77 -22.59 2.80
C ILE A 267 -1.94 -23.62 2.00
N ASN A 268 -1.98 -24.89 2.38
CA ASN A 268 -1.27 -25.97 1.69
C ASN A 268 -2.11 -26.70 0.65
N GLU A 269 -3.40 -26.36 0.54
CA GLU A 269 -4.29 -26.95 -0.46
C GLU A 269 -3.93 -26.46 -1.86
N LYS A 270 -3.93 -27.38 -2.83
CA LYS A 270 -3.56 -27.13 -4.23
C LYS A 270 -4.43 -27.94 -5.16
N SER A 271 -4.73 -27.38 -6.31
CA SER A 271 -5.27 -28.10 -7.46
C SER A 271 -4.18 -28.95 -8.15
N THR A 272 -4.59 -29.97 -8.85
CA THR A 272 -3.73 -30.78 -9.70
C THR A 272 -4.24 -30.79 -11.13
N VAL A 273 -3.48 -31.32 -12.09
CA VAL A 273 -3.89 -31.44 -13.50
C VAL A 273 -5.20 -32.26 -13.63
N PHE A 274 -5.46 -33.17 -12.71
CA PHE A 274 -6.61 -34.08 -12.77
C PHE A 274 -7.73 -33.75 -11.78
N TYR A 275 -7.49 -32.81 -10.86
CA TYR A 275 -8.45 -32.48 -9.81
C TYR A 275 -8.34 -31.01 -9.45
N ARG A 276 -9.44 -30.27 -9.65
CA ARG A 276 -9.59 -28.91 -9.13
C ARG A 276 -10.01 -28.96 -7.67
N ASN A 277 -9.15 -28.43 -6.80
CA ASN A 277 -9.44 -28.33 -5.38
C ASN A 277 -10.14 -27.02 -5.07
N PRO A 278 -11.40 -27.04 -4.60
CA PRO A 278 -12.11 -25.78 -4.27
C PRO A 278 -11.43 -24.96 -3.16
N ASN A 279 -10.54 -25.59 -2.39
CA ASN A 279 -9.78 -24.93 -1.32
C ASN A 279 -8.38 -24.49 -1.78
N ASP A 280 -8.10 -24.50 -3.08
CA ASP A 280 -6.77 -24.10 -3.60
C ASP A 280 -6.43 -22.67 -3.17
N ALA A 281 -5.35 -22.54 -2.39
CA ALA A 281 -4.93 -21.26 -1.83
C ALA A 281 -4.57 -20.22 -2.89
N THR A 282 -4.07 -20.65 -4.06
CA THR A 282 -3.75 -19.77 -5.18
C THR A 282 -5.01 -19.20 -5.83
N GLU A 283 -5.99 -20.06 -6.12
CA GLU A 283 -7.26 -19.63 -6.71
C GLU A 283 -8.02 -18.71 -5.74
N ASN A 284 -8.02 -19.03 -4.45
CA ASN A 284 -8.66 -18.21 -3.43
C ASN A 284 -7.98 -16.84 -3.29
N LEU A 285 -6.65 -16.77 -3.23
CA LEU A 285 -5.97 -15.49 -3.19
C LEU A 285 -6.21 -14.67 -4.47
N ALA A 286 -6.19 -15.31 -5.64
CA ALA A 286 -6.49 -14.62 -6.90
C ALA A 286 -7.90 -14.03 -6.89
N HIS A 287 -8.89 -14.76 -6.36
CA HIS A 287 -10.27 -14.28 -6.21
C HIS A 287 -10.35 -13.04 -5.30
N GLU A 288 -9.74 -13.10 -4.12
CA GLU A 288 -9.76 -11.99 -3.15
C GLU A 288 -9.02 -10.76 -3.67
N LEU A 289 -7.89 -10.94 -4.36
CA LEU A 289 -7.20 -9.84 -5.02
C LEU A 289 -8.02 -9.23 -6.16
N GLY A 290 -8.85 -10.02 -6.84
CA GLY A 290 -9.84 -9.53 -7.81
C GLY A 290 -10.80 -8.53 -7.16
N HIS A 291 -11.36 -8.87 -6.00
CA HIS A 291 -12.21 -7.96 -5.23
C HIS A 291 -11.44 -6.72 -4.77
N TYR A 292 -10.23 -6.90 -4.26
CA TYR A 292 -9.37 -5.78 -3.85
C TYR A 292 -9.10 -4.80 -5.00
N LEU A 293 -9.04 -5.29 -6.24
CA LEU A 293 -8.88 -4.49 -7.45
C LEU A 293 -10.20 -3.97 -8.04
N GLY A 294 -11.36 -4.29 -7.44
CA GLY A 294 -12.66 -3.76 -7.81
C GLY A 294 -13.54 -4.69 -8.63
N LEU A 295 -13.19 -5.95 -8.78
CA LEU A 295 -14.04 -6.92 -9.45
C LEU A 295 -15.17 -7.40 -8.52
N HIS A 296 -16.39 -7.40 -9.01
CA HIS A 296 -17.56 -7.95 -8.35
C HIS A 296 -17.85 -9.36 -8.86
N HIS A 297 -18.63 -10.13 -8.08
CA HIS A 297 -19.18 -11.39 -8.57
C HIS A 297 -20.07 -11.13 -9.79
N VAL A 298 -19.95 -12.00 -10.81
CA VAL A 298 -20.75 -11.89 -12.05
C VAL A 298 -22.16 -12.49 -11.92
N PHE A 299 -22.44 -13.19 -10.82
CA PHE A 299 -23.76 -13.71 -10.48
C PHE A 299 -24.43 -12.77 -9.48
N ALA A 300 -25.75 -12.56 -9.64
CA ALA A 300 -26.51 -11.79 -8.67
C ALA A 300 -26.42 -12.47 -7.31
N GLU A 301 -25.92 -11.76 -6.32
CA GLU A 301 -26.15 -12.12 -4.93
C GLU A 301 -27.63 -11.83 -4.69
N ASP A 302 -28.42 -12.86 -4.36
CA ASP A 302 -29.81 -12.67 -3.99
C ASP A 302 -29.83 -11.70 -2.80
N GLU A 303 -30.38 -10.49 -3.01
CA GLU A 303 -30.68 -9.55 -1.95
C GLU A 303 -31.73 -10.19 -1.04
N ASN A 304 -31.30 -10.80 0.08
CA ASN A 304 -32.15 -11.25 1.16
C ASN A 304 -32.15 -10.26 2.31
#